data_8adf397ec6295c6be1fcc165b7a4df5f
#
_entry.id   8adf397ec6295c6be1fcc165b7a4df5f
#
_cell.length_a   1.000
_cell.length_b   1.000
_cell.length_c   1.000
_cell.angle_alpha   90.00
_cell.angle_beta   90.00
_cell.angle_gamma   90.00
#
_symmetry.space_group_name_H-M   'P 1'
#
loop_
_entity.id
_entity.type
_entity.pdbx_description
1 polymer ?
#
loop_
_entity_poly.entity_id
_entity_poly.type
_entity_poly.pdbx_seq_one_letter_code
_entity_poly.pdbx_strand_id
1 'polypeptide(L)'
;ADLTLEKIKNFFLGKDKAKITFLEFYDDYLKELQAQVGTIKAKATYHKYSGTKRHFENFLRYKYRRKDLMPKELTHQVINDFETYLRSVANLKINTATKILKFFKTVVRDAQKKDLITHDPFMNHHFQLEYVDRGFLTDEEIKCIMEKEFPTARLEAVRDIFIFSCFCGLAYIDVANLTQDNIVTLNGKRWIMTTRQKTKVPSNILLLDIPAMIIEKYRGRTKDGKLLP
;
A
#
# COMPACT_ATOMS: atom_id res chain seq x y z
N ALA A 1 36.53 -4.61 -26.69
CA ALA A 1 36.31 -4.89 -25.27
C ALA A 1 37.67 -5.20 -24.66
N ASP A 2 38.29 -4.24 -23.95
CA ASP A 2 39.61 -4.39 -23.38
C ASP A 2 39.63 -5.44 -22.27
N LEU A 3 40.38 -6.52 -22.51
CA LEU A 3 40.70 -7.55 -21.52
C LEU A 3 41.78 -6.99 -20.59
N THR A 4 41.39 -6.56 -19.41
CA THR A 4 42.35 -6.17 -18.37
C THR A 4 42.74 -7.36 -17.50
N LEU A 5 43.95 -7.36 -16.97
CA LEU A 5 44.51 -8.40 -16.07
C LEU A 5 43.58 -8.68 -14.89
N GLU A 6 42.86 -7.66 -14.41
CA GLU A 6 41.89 -7.74 -13.32
C GLU A 6 40.65 -8.50 -13.72
N LYS A 7 40.13 -8.36 -14.94
CA LYS A 7 39.03 -9.16 -15.48
C LYS A 7 39.40 -10.64 -15.60
N ILE A 8 40.59 -10.95 -16.06
CA ILE A 8 41.11 -12.31 -16.17
C ILE A 8 41.23 -12.92 -14.75
N LYS A 9 41.83 -12.19 -13.80
CA LYS A 9 41.95 -12.62 -12.40
C LYS A 9 40.57 -12.88 -11.74
N ASN A 10 39.57 -12.02 -11.96
CA ASN A 10 38.23 -12.17 -11.42
C ASN A 10 37.49 -13.37 -12.06
N PHE A 11 37.69 -13.65 -13.33
CA PHE A 11 37.16 -14.83 -14.01
C PHE A 11 37.75 -16.14 -13.43
N PHE A 12 39.08 -16.21 -13.26
CA PHE A 12 39.75 -17.38 -12.67
C PHE A 12 39.45 -17.58 -11.18
N LEU A 13 39.17 -16.53 -10.44
CA LEU A 13 38.78 -16.60 -9.02
C LEU A 13 37.29 -16.83 -8.78
N GLY A 14 36.52 -17.02 -9.84
CA GLY A 14 35.06 -17.16 -9.73
C GLY A 14 34.36 -15.91 -9.16
N LYS A 15 35.06 -14.76 -9.20
CA LYS A 15 34.57 -13.47 -8.72
C LYS A 15 33.75 -12.69 -9.76
N ASP A 16 33.59 -13.21 -10.97
CA ASP A 16 32.57 -12.74 -11.88
C ASP A 16 31.20 -13.11 -11.26
N LYS A 17 30.71 -12.23 -10.39
CA LYS A 17 29.30 -12.28 -9.99
C LYS A 17 28.51 -12.36 -11.28
N ALA A 18 27.72 -13.42 -11.46
CA ALA A 18 26.81 -13.56 -12.59
C ALA A 18 26.18 -12.17 -12.81
N LYS A 19 26.23 -11.68 -14.05
CA LYS A 19 25.73 -10.33 -14.39
C LYS A 19 24.21 -10.35 -14.28
N ILE A 20 23.71 -10.31 -13.03
CA ILE A 20 22.29 -10.27 -12.75
C ILE A 20 21.69 -9.00 -13.37
N THR A 21 20.62 -9.14 -14.12
CA THR A 21 19.87 -8.00 -14.66
C THR A 21 19.02 -7.35 -13.57
N PHE A 22 18.55 -6.13 -13.81
CA PHE A 22 17.81 -5.40 -12.78
C PHE A 22 16.44 -6.05 -12.46
N LEU A 23 15.73 -6.60 -13.45
CA LEU A 23 14.45 -7.27 -13.20
C LEU A 23 14.63 -8.66 -12.55
N GLU A 24 15.72 -9.37 -12.83
CA GLU A 24 16.09 -10.59 -12.10
C GLU A 24 16.37 -10.29 -10.62
N PHE A 25 17.13 -9.23 -10.34
CA PHE A 25 17.30 -8.73 -8.98
C PHE A 25 15.97 -8.33 -8.33
N TYR A 26 15.10 -7.67 -9.09
CA TYR A 26 13.78 -7.28 -8.59
C TYR A 26 12.92 -8.50 -8.25
N ASP A 27 13.01 -9.58 -9.03
CA ASP A 27 12.32 -10.85 -8.73
C ASP A 27 12.82 -11.46 -7.41
N ASP A 28 14.12 -11.44 -7.18
CA ASP A 28 14.69 -11.93 -5.92
C ASP A 28 14.26 -11.07 -4.73
N TYR A 29 14.22 -9.74 -4.89
CA TYR A 29 13.65 -8.83 -3.89
C TYR A 29 12.18 -9.17 -3.60
N LEU A 30 11.38 -9.47 -4.62
CA LEU A 30 9.98 -9.87 -4.44
C LEU A 30 9.83 -11.21 -3.73
N LYS A 31 10.72 -12.19 -3.98
CA LYS A 31 10.75 -13.47 -3.24
C LYS A 31 11.07 -13.26 -1.77
N GLU A 32 12.08 -12.43 -1.46
CA GLU A 32 12.42 -12.06 -0.08
C GLU A 32 11.26 -11.37 0.62
N LEU A 33 10.57 -10.46 -0.09
CA LEU A 33 9.39 -9.75 0.43
C LEU A 33 8.21 -10.71 0.63
N GLN A 34 7.99 -11.66 -0.27
CA GLN A 34 6.95 -12.68 -0.18
C GLN A 34 7.12 -13.56 1.05
N ALA A 35 8.35 -13.95 1.38
CA ALA A 35 8.65 -14.74 2.57
C ALA A 35 8.31 -14.01 3.89
N GLN A 36 8.24 -12.67 3.86
CA GLN A 36 7.87 -11.83 5.02
C GLN A 36 6.37 -11.57 5.14
N VAL A 37 5.58 -11.96 4.13
CA VAL A 37 4.12 -11.74 4.13
C VAL A 37 3.44 -12.60 5.21
N GLY A 38 2.59 -11.96 6.00
CA GLY A 38 1.87 -12.61 7.11
C GLY A 38 2.58 -12.49 8.46
N THR A 39 3.88 -12.23 8.48
CA THR A 39 4.65 -12.00 9.72
C THR A 39 5.01 -10.51 9.88
N ILE A 40 5.92 -10.01 9.06
CA ILE A 40 6.46 -8.64 9.14
C ILE A 40 5.74 -7.70 8.17
N LYS A 41 5.30 -8.22 7.01
CA LYS A 41 4.71 -7.43 5.92
C LYS A 41 3.29 -7.85 5.60
N ALA A 42 2.43 -6.88 5.30
CA ALA A 42 1.10 -7.16 4.79
C ALA A 42 1.13 -7.59 3.31
N LYS A 43 0.26 -8.51 2.91
CA LYS A 43 0.08 -8.96 1.51
C LYS A 43 -0.11 -7.78 0.54
N ALA A 44 -0.83 -6.74 0.98
CA ALA A 44 -1.02 -5.51 0.20
C ALA A 44 0.30 -4.79 -0.12
N THR A 45 1.34 -4.91 0.74
CA THR A 45 2.66 -4.35 0.48
C THR A 45 3.33 -5.09 -0.68
N TYR A 46 3.33 -6.43 -0.67
CA TYR A 46 3.83 -7.24 -1.79
C TYR A 46 3.19 -6.83 -3.13
N HIS A 47 1.85 -6.71 -3.17
CA HIS A 47 1.15 -6.32 -4.40
C HIS A 47 1.56 -4.94 -4.93
N LYS A 48 1.92 -3.99 -4.05
CA LYS A 48 2.42 -2.67 -4.48
C LYS A 48 3.77 -2.77 -5.18
N TYR A 49 4.71 -3.55 -4.63
CA TYR A 49 6.02 -3.76 -5.26
C TYR A 49 5.91 -4.57 -6.55
N SER A 50 5.11 -5.64 -6.58
CA SER A 50 4.86 -6.42 -7.79
C SER A 50 4.19 -5.58 -8.89
N GLY A 51 3.20 -4.75 -8.53
CA GLY A 51 2.59 -3.79 -9.46
C GLY A 51 3.59 -2.76 -9.99
N THR A 52 4.49 -2.27 -9.15
CA THR A 52 5.56 -1.35 -9.54
C THR A 52 6.50 -2.00 -10.55
N LYS A 53 6.92 -3.27 -10.32
CA LYS A 53 7.73 -4.03 -11.27
C LYS A 53 7.06 -4.11 -12.64
N ARG A 54 5.78 -4.47 -12.70
CA ARG A 54 5.01 -4.56 -13.94
C ARG A 54 4.96 -3.23 -14.71
N HIS A 55 4.80 -2.10 -14.01
CA HIS A 55 4.87 -0.78 -14.64
C HIS A 55 6.25 -0.52 -15.24
N PHE A 56 7.31 -0.90 -14.57
CA PHE A 56 8.67 -0.72 -15.06
C PHE A 56 8.97 -1.63 -16.27
N GLU A 57 8.55 -2.89 -16.24
CA GLU A 57 8.65 -3.81 -17.40
C GLU A 57 7.94 -3.23 -18.65
N ASN A 58 6.71 -2.73 -18.47
CA ASN A 58 5.95 -2.12 -19.56
C ASN A 58 6.64 -0.86 -20.09
N PHE A 59 7.21 -0.04 -19.21
CA PHE A 59 8.01 1.12 -19.59
C PHE A 59 9.23 0.72 -20.43
N LEU A 60 10.01 -0.27 -20.01
CA LEU A 60 11.18 -0.72 -20.75
C LEU A 60 10.81 -1.20 -22.17
N ARG A 61 9.73 -1.94 -22.27
CA ARG A 61 9.21 -2.38 -23.61
C ARG A 61 8.75 -1.21 -24.47
N TYR A 62 8.05 -0.25 -23.86
CA TYR A 62 7.52 0.92 -24.57
C TYR A 62 8.62 1.86 -25.05
N LYS A 63 9.46 2.32 -24.13
CA LYS A 63 10.46 3.38 -24.39
C LYS A 63 11.73 2.86 -25.04
N TYR A 64 12.27 1.75 -24.51
CA TYR A 64 13.59 1.24 -24.91
C TYR A 64 13.53 0.01 -25.80
N ARG A 65 12.36 -0.57 -26.06
CA ARG A 65 12.18 -1.81 -26.84
C ARG A 65 13.00 -2.98 -26.25
N ARG A 66 13.22 -2.98 -24.95
CA ARG A 66 14.01 -3.98 -24.21
C ARG A 66 13.13 -4.70 -23.19
N LYS A 67 13.52 -5.93 -22.86
CA LYS A 67 12.87 -6.73 -21.81
C LYS A 67 13.43 -6.40 -20.42
N ASP A 68 14.73 -6.03 -20.35
CA ASP A 68 15.43 -5.76 -19.11
C ASP A 68 16.61 -4.80 -19.36
N LEU A 69 17.29 -4.38 -18.27
CA LEU A 69 18.50 -3.58 -18.31
C LEU A 69 19.48 -4.03 -17.22
N MET A 70 20.76 -3.69 -17.38
CA MET A 70 21.74 -3.92 -16.34
C MET A 70 21.58 -2.88 -15.23
N PRO A 71 21.81 -3.23 -13.94
CA PRO A 71 21.69 -2.28 -12.82
C PRO A 71 22.48 -0.97 -13.03
N LYS A 72 23.67 -1.03 -13.64
CA LYS A 72 24.49 0.14 -13.97
C LYS A 72 23.88 1.09 -15.02
N GLU A 73 22.92 0.61 -15.82
CA GLU A 73 22.22 1.42 -16.82
C GLU A 73 21.05 2.22 -16.21
N LEU A 74 20.72 1.97 -14.94
CA LEU A 74 19.67 2.69 -14.23
C LEU A 74 20.18 4.09 -13.84
N THR A 75 20.06 5.03 -14.77
CA THR A 75 20.51 6.43 -14.62
C THR A 75 19.35 7.33 -14.18
N HIS A 76 19.68 8.58 -13.81
CA HIS A 76 18.67 9.62 -13.54
C HIS A 76 17.72 9.83 -14.74
N GLN A 77 18.25 9.76 -15.96
CA GLN A 77 17.42 9.87 -17.16
C GLN A 77 16.37 8.75 -17.26
N VAL A 78 16.74 7.51 -16.91
CA VAL A 78 15.78 6.39 -16.88
C VAL A 78 14.66 6.63 -15.87
N ILE A 79 14.97 7.25 -14.73
CA ILE A 79 13.95 7.59 -13.71
C ILE A 79 12.99 8.65 -14.25
N ASN A 80 13.50 9.71 -14.87
CA ASN A 80 12.67 10.77 -15.46
C ASN A 80 11.80 10.25 -16.63
N ASP A 81 12.36 9.39 -17.47
CA ASP A 81 11.63 8.73 -18.55
C ASP A 81 10.52 7.81 -18.02
N PHE A 82 10.81 7.09 -16.91
CA PHE A 82 9.82 6.25 -16.26
C PHE A 82 8.69 7.07 -15.62
N GLU A 83 9.00 8.19 -14.96
CA GLU A 83 7.97 9.11 -14.47
C GLU A 83 7.08 9.63 -15.60
N THR A 84 7.72 10.10 -16.69
CA THR A 84 7.00 10.58 -17.89
C THR A 84 6.08 9.51 -18.45
N TYR A 85 6.58 8.27 -18.57
CA TYR A 85 5.75 7.13 -18.99
C TYR A 85 4.55 6.88 -18.07
N LEU A 86 4.76 6.89 -16.75
CA LEU A 86 3.67 6.68 -15.80
C LEU A 86 2.57 7.72 -15.93
N ARG A 87 2.95 8.98 -16.19
CA ARG A 87 2.01 10.10 -16.29
C ARG A 87 1.33 10.19 -17.67
N SER A 88 2.10 10.08 -18.74
CA SER A 88 1.61 10.38 -20.11
C SER A 88 1.12 9.14 -20.87
N VAL A 89 1.70 7.96 -20.64
CA VAL A 89 1.34 6.72 -21.36
C VAL A 89 0.46 5.82 -20.50
N ALA A 90 0.85 5.59 -19.25
CA ALA A 90 0.03 4.81 -18.31
C ALA A 90 -1.14 5.64 -17.73
N ASN A 91 -1.23 6.93 -18.05
CA ASN A 91 -2.28 7.87 -17.67
C ASN A 91 -2.59 7.91 -16.16
N LEU A 92 -1.54 7.87 -15.34
CA LEU A 92 -1.68 7.87 -13.89
C LEU A 92 -1.65 9.30 -13.33
N LYS A 93 -2.51 9.57 -12.35
CA LYS A 93 -2.48 10.84 -11.60
C LYS A 93 -1.15 11.00 -10.87
N ILE A 94 -0.69 12.24 -10.70
CA ILE A 94 0.60 12.61 -10.08
C ILE A 94 0.87 11.84 -8.79
N ASN A 95 -0.08 11.84 -7.85
CA ASN A 95 0.08 11.15 -6.57
C ASN A 95 0.24 9.63 -6.70
N THR A 96 -0.35 9.02 -7.73
CA THR A 96 -0.21 7.57 -7.99
C THR A 96 1.16 7.27 -8.60
N ALA A 97 1.59 8.04 -9.60
CA ALA A 97 2.92 7.91 -10.21
C ALA A 97 4.02 8.11 -9.16
N THR A 98 3.90 9.15 -8.34
CA THR A 98 4.84 9.40 -7.23
C THR A 98 4.91 8.25 -6.23
N LYS A 99 3.79 7.60 -5.89
CA LYS A 99 3.80 6.42 -5.02
C LYS A 99 4.54 5.25 -5.65
N ILE A 100 4.33 4.99 -6.94
CA ILE A 100 5.04 3.96 -7.70
C ILE A 100 6.55 4.24 -7.69
N LEU A 101 6.97 5.47 -8.00
CA LEU A 101 8.38 5.87 -7.97
C LEU A 101 9.00 5.72 -6.58
N LYS A 102 8.26 6.01 -5.49
CA LYS A 102 8.75 5.78 -4.12
C LYS A 102 8.98 4.29 -3.81
N PHE A 103 8.09 3.41 -4.26
CA PHE A 103 8.31 1.96 -4.14
C PHE A 103 9.50 1.52 -4.99
N PHE A 104 9.62 2.02 -6.21
CA PHE A 104 10.74 1.74 -7.08
C PHE A 104 12.07 2.20 -6.47
N LYS A 105 12.13 3.42 -5.92
CA LYS A 105 13.30 3.94 -5.20
C LYS A 105 13.74 3.03 -4.05
N THR A 106 12.80 2.39 -3.36
CA THR A 106 13.14 1.45 -2.27
C THR A 106 13.89 0.25 -2.80
N VAL A 107 13.48 -0.32 -3.94
CA VAL A 107 14.16 -1.46 -4.59
C VAL A 107 15.53 -1.04 -5.13
N VAL A 108 15.62 0.13 -5.74
CA VAL A 108 16.89 0.69 -6.21
C VAL A 108 17.90 0.87 -5.06
N ARG A 109 17.43 1.36 -3.91
CA ARG A 109 18.26 1.47 -2.71
C ARG A 109 18.71 0.11 -2.15
N ASP A 110 17.90 -0.92 -2.30
CA ASP A 110 18.30 -2.27 -1.92
C ASP A 110 19.38 -2.81 -2.88
N ALA A 111 19.25 -2.54 -4.18
CA ALA A 111 20.29 -2.85 -5.17
C ALA A 111 21.59 -2.11 -4.90
N GLN A 112 21.54 -0.86 -4.43
CA GLN A 112 22.73 -0.11 -4.00
C GLN A 112 23.38 -0.75 -2.76
N LYS A 113 22.60 -1.15 -1.76
CA LYS A 113 23.13 -1.84 -0.56
C LYS A 113 23.82 -3.18 -0.89
N LYS A 114 23.41 -3.81 -1.99
CA LYS A 114 23.99 -5.07 -2.50
C LYS A 114 25.10 -4.81 -3.56
N ASP A 115 25.57 -3.57 -3.68
CA ASP A 115 26.66 -3.13 -4.59
C ASP A 115 26.39 -3.39 -6.09
N LEU A 116 25.11 -3.51 -6.48
CA LEU A 116 24.71 -3.67 -7.89
C LEU A 116 24.62 -2.34 -8.63
N ILE A 117 24.36 -1.25 -7.89
CA ILE A 117 24.29 0.12 -8.39
C ILE A 117 25.23 0.99 -7.54
N THR A 118 26.18 1.65 -8.17
CA THR A 118 27.21 2.45 -7.49
C THR A 118 26.83 3.92 -7.30
N HIS A 119 25.85 4.42 -8.04
CA HIS A 119 25.33 5.80 -7.95
C HIS A 119 23.85 5.79 -7.61
N ASP A 120 23.35 6.88 -7.01
CA ASP A 120 21.90 7.02 -6.75
C ASP A 120 21.20 7.67 -7.95
N PRO A 121 20.42 6.93 -8.76
CA PRO A 121 19.69 7.51 -9.89
C PRO A 121 18.58 8.46 -9.46
N PHE A 122 18.19 8.46 -8.17
CA PHE A 122 17.22 9.37 -7.58
C PHE A 122 17.83 10.58 -6.87
N MET A 123 19.15 10.81 -6.94
CA MET A 123 19.82 11.84 -6.15
C MET A 123 19.19 13.23 -6.34
N ASN A 124 18.90 13.61 -7.58
CA ASN A 124 18.30 14.92 -7.94
C ASN A 124 16.81 14.81 -8.31
N HIS A 125 16.14 13.71 -7.95
CA HIS A 125 14.74 13.52 -8.31
C HIS A 125 13.82 14.10 -7.22
N HIS A 126 12.97 15.05 -7.61
CA HIS A 126 11.98 15.69 -6.74
C HIS A 126 10.60 15.05 -6.91
N PHE A 127 10.10 14.44 -5.83
CA PHE A 127 8.76 13.85 -5.82
C PHE A 127 7.68 14.94 -5.73
N GLN A 128 6.86 15.04 -6.76
CA GLN A 128 5.71 15.96 -6.78
C GLN A 128 4.50 15.30 -6.10
N LEU A 129 3.79 16.07 -5.30
CA LEU A 129 2.51 15.67 -4.72
C LEU A 129 1.52 16.80 -4.91
N GLU A 130 0.33 16.46 -5.37
CA GLU A 130 -0.80 17.38 -5.42
C GLU A 130 -1.65 17.22 -4.16
N TYR A 131 -2.03 18.35 -3.59
CA TYR A 131 -3.07 18.36 -2.58
C TYR A 131 -4.41 17.99 -3.24
N VAL A 132 -5.12 17.06 -2.64
CA VAL A 132 -6.46 16.66 -3.08
C VAL A 132 -7.41 16.92 -1.93
N ASP A 133 -8.21 17.97 -2.05
CA ASP A 133 -9.34 18.17 -1.17
C ASP A 133 -10.39 17.10 -1.44
N ARG A 134 -10.77 16.37 -0.41
CA ARG A 134 -11.76 15.31 -0.50
C ARG A 134 -13.11 15.70 0.07
N GLY A 135 -13.20 16.89 0.65
CA GLY A 135 -14.37 17.33 1.39
C GLY A 135 -14.66 16.47 2.64
N PHE A 136 -15.77 16.75 3.25
CA PHE A 136 -16.36 16.01 4.36
C PHE A 136 -17.88 16.09 4.27
N LEU A 137 -18.58 15.19 4.94
CA LEU A 137 -20.03 15.24 5.05
C LEU A 137 -20.43 16.19 6.17
N THR A 138 -21.46 17.01 5.92
CA THR A 138 -22.10 17.81 6.94
C THR A 138 -23.02 16.97 7.83
N ASP A 139 -23.46 17.50 8.96
CA ASP A 139 -24.39 16.81 9.84
C ASP A 139 -25.74 16.53 9.14
N GLU A 140 -26.21 17.46 8.29
CA GLU A 140 -27.42 17.31 7.50
C GLU A 140 -27.28 16.19 6.47
N GLU A 141 -26.13 16.09 5.81
CA GLU A 141 -25.87 15.01 4.85
C GLU A 141 -25.79 13.66 5.55
N ILE A 142 -25.13 13.58 6.72
CA ILE A 142 -25.09 12.36 7.54
C ILE A 142 -26.51 11.96 7.96
N LYS A 143 -27.34 12.90 8.42
CA LYS A 143 -28.73 12.66 8.78
C LYS A 143 -29.54 12.16 7.60
N CYS A 144 -29.42 12.78 6.43
CA CYS A 144 -30.05 12.34 5.20
C CYS A 144 -29.70 10.88 4.83
N ILE A 145 -28.42 10.50 4.99
CA ILE A 145 -27.96 9.12 4.76
C ILE A 145 -28.58 8.16 5.78
N MET A 146 -28.65 8.57 7.06
CA MET A 146 -29.24 7.76 8.12
C MET A 146 -30.72 7.46 7.90
N GLU A 147 -31.50 8.47 7.46
CA GLU A 147 -32.93 8.40 7.24
C GLU A 147 -33.28 7.73 5.89
N LYS A 148 -32.31 7.54 5.01
CA LYS A 148 -32.53 6.95 3.69
C LYS A 148 -32.98 5.48 3.81
N GLU A 149 -34.11 5.16 3.27
CA GLU A 149 -34.59 3.78 3.08
C GLU A 149 -33.91 3.13 1.88
N PHE A 150 -33.48 1.90 2.04
CA PHE A 150 -32.83 1.13 0.97
C PHE A 150 -33.63 -0.12 0.64
N PRO A 151 -33.70 -0.51 -0.64
CA PRO A 151 -34.56 -1.62 -1.08
C PRO A 151 -34.07 -3.00 -0.63
N THR A 152 -32.85 -3.10 -0.10
CA THR A 152 -32.25 -4.37 0.33
C THR A 152 -31.53 -4.25 1.67
N ALA A 153 -31.65 -5.28 2.51
CA ALA A 153 -30.98 -5.38 3.79
C ALA A 153 -29.43 -5.23 3.67
N ARG A 154 -28.87 -5.64 2.51
CA ARG A 154 -27.43 -5.46 2.24
C ARG A 154 -27.03 -3.99 2.17
N LEU A 155 -27.82 -3.16 1.49
CA LEU A 155 -27.54 -1.72 1.37
C LEU A 155 -27.77 -1.00 2.69
N GLU A 156 -28.80 -1.41 3.46
CA GLU A 156 -28.96 -0.91 4.83
C GLU A 156 -27.75 -1.22 5.71
N ALA A 157 -27.25 -2.44 5.65
CA ALA A 157 -26.05 -2.82 6.41
C ALA A 157 -24.82 -1.97 6.01
N VAL A 158 -24.62 -1.72 4.71
CA VAL A 158 -23.54 -0.85 4.23
C VAL A 158 -23.69 0.57 4.77
N ARG A 159 -24.90 1.15 4.73
CA ARG A 159 -25.21 2.45 5.32
C ARG A 159 -24.88 2.47 6.82
N ASP A 160 -25.35 1.50 7.56
CA ASP A 160 -25.19 1.45 9.01
C ASP A 160 -23.71 1.30 9.41
N ILE A 161 -22.95 0.47 8.71
CA ILE A 161 -21.49 0.35 8.90
C ILE A 161 -20.77 1.67 8.55
N PHE A 162 -21.21 2.37 7.51
CA PHE A 162 -20.65 3.66 7.14
C PHE A 162 -20.91 4.71 8.22
N ILE A 163 -22.15 4.84 8.69
CA ILE A 163 -22.53 5.74 9.78
C ILE A 163 -21.77 5.40 11.06
N PHE A 164 -21.70 4.13 11.43
CA PHE A 164 -20.89 3.67 12.56
C PHE A 164 -19.44 4.14 12.44
N SER A 165 -18.85 3.99 11.25
CA SER A 165 -17.46 4.43 11.00
C SER A 165 -17.30 5.94 11.12
N CYS A 166 -18.28 6.75 10.69
CA CYS A 166 -18.25 8.20 10.84
C CYS A 166 -18.18 8.63 12.31
N PHE A 167 -18.96 8.00 13.17
CA PHE A 167 -19.01 8.35 14.60
C PHE A 167 -17.88 7.75 15.43
N CYS A 168 -17.25 6.66 14.97
CA CYS A 168 -16.16 6.00 15.70
C CYS A 168 -14.78 6.35 15.17
N GLY A 169 -14.65 6.94 13.98
CA GLY A 169 -13.36 7.22 13.33
C GLY A 169 -12.52 5.97 13.03
N LEU A 170 -13.16 4.79 13.02
CA LEU A 170 -12.50 3.52 12.69
C LEU A 170 -12.50 3.27 11.19
N ALA A 171 -11.41 2.68 10.69
CA ALA A 171 -11.37 2.21 9.32
C ALA A 171 -12.28 0.97 9.15
N TYR A 172 -12.81 0.78 7.94
CA TYR A 172 -13.69 -0.36 7.63
C TYR A 172 -13.18 -1.71 8.14
N ILE A 173 -11.89 -2.00 7.95
CA ILE A 173 -11.31 -3.28 8.37
C ILE A 173 -11.29 -3.44 9.90
N ASP A 174 -11.11 -2.34 10.63
CA ASP A 174 -11.15 -2.35 12.09
C ASP A 174 -12.59 -2.58 12.57
N VAL A 175 -13.57 -1.90 11.94
CA VAL A 175 -15.01 -2.10 12.22
C VAL A 175 -15.44 -3.54 11.91
N ALA A 176 -15.06 -4.10 10.76
CA ALA A 176 -15.39 -5.47 10.37
C ALA A 176 -14.80 -6.55 11.31
N ASN A 177 -13.82 -6.18 12.14
CA ASN A 177 -13.20 -7.08 13.10
C ASN A 177 -13.70 -6.89 14.53
N LEU A 178 -14.58 -5.91 14.80
CA LEU A 178 -15.13 -5.71 16.15
C LEU A 178 -15.98 -6.90 16.59
N THR A 179 -15.78 -7.30 17.85
CA THR A 179 -16.56 -8.32 18.56
C THR A 179 -17.13 -7.74 19.85
N GLN A 180 -17.98 -8.49 20.55
CA GLN A 180 -18.52 -8.06 21.82
C GLN A 180 -17.43 -7.79 22.87
N ASP A 181 -16.30 -8.49 22.81
CA ASP A 181 -15.16 -8.29 23.73
C ASP A 181 -14.50 -6.92 23.59
N ASN A 182 -14.72 -6.24 22.47
CA ASN A 182 -14.23 -4.88 22.27
C ASN A 182 -15.09 -3.82 23.00
N ILE A 183 -16.28 -4.17 23.52
CA ILE A 183 -17.14 -3.25 24.24
C ILE A 183 -16.88 -3.40 25.76
N VAL A 184 -16.29 -2.37 26.35
CA VAL A 184 -15.92 -2.34 27.77
C VAL A 184 -16.66 -1.21 28.47
N THR A 185 -17.17 -1.48 29.68
CA THR A 185 -17.79 -0.46 30.53
C THR A 185 -16.77 0.07 31.54
N LEU A 186 -16.48 1.37 31.46
CA LEU A 186 -15.60 2.06 32.39
C LEU A 186 -16.30 3.30 32.94
N ASN A 187 -16.36 3.45 34.25
CA ASN A 187 -16.98 4.59 34.94
C ASN A 187 -18.43 4.87 34.45
N GLY A 188 -19.23 3.81 34.26
CA GLY A 188 -20.61 3.89 33.82
C GLY A 188 -20.78 4.24 32.33
N LYS A 189 -19.73 4.37 31.56
CA LYS A 189 -19.74 4.65 30.11
C LYS A 189 -19.20 3.46 29.32
N ARG A 190 -19.79 3.20 28.16
CA ARG A 190 -19.34 2.15 27.24
C ARG A 190 -18.25 2.68 26.30
N TRP A 191 -17.23 1.88 26.08
CA TRP A 191 -16.09 2.20 25.22
C TRP A 191 -15.86 1.08 24.21
N ILE A 192 -15.43 1.44 23.02
CA ILE A 192 -14.83 0.51 22.04
C ILE A 192 -13.35 0.51 22.29
N MET A 193 -12.79 -0.63 22.73
CA MET A 193 -11.36 -0.84 22.91
C MET A 193 -10.86 -1.78 21.83
N THR A 194 -10.02 -1.28 20.93
CA THR A 194 -9.50 -2.04 19.81
C THR A 194 -8.08 -1.60 19.46
N THR A 195 -7.43 -2.37 18.60
CA THR A 195 -6.11 -2.04 18.06
C THR A 195 -6.20 -1.91 16.54
N ARG A 196 -5.79 -0.78 15.99
CA ARG A 196 -5.82 -0.55 14.54
C ARG A 196 -5.00 -1.61 13.81
N GLN A 197 -5.60 -2.33 12.89
CA GLN A 197 -4.95 -3.41 12.16
C GLN A 197 -3.71 -2.93 11.38
N LYS A 198 -3.79 -1.74 10.79
CA LYS A 198 -2.72 -1.21 9.94
C LYS A 198 -1.50 -0.73 10.72
N THR A 199 -1.71 -0.07 11.85
CA THR A 199 -0.65 0.64 12.60
C THR A 199 -0.29 -0.02 13.92
N LYS A 200 -1.10 -0.99 14.36
CA LYS A 200 -0.99 -1.66 15.67
C LYS A 200 -1.09 -0.69 16.86
N VAL A 201 -1.73 0.46 16.65
CA VAL A 201 -1.95 1.48 17.69
C VAL A 201 -3.27 1.17 18.40
N PRO A 202 -3.29 1.07 19.74
CA PRO A 202 -4.51 0.98 20.53
C PRO A 202 -5.42 2.19 20.27
N SER A 203 -6.73 1.94 20.22
CA SER A 203 -7.75 2.97 20.02
C SER A 203 -8.89 2.74 21.00
N ASN A 204 -9.10 3.70 21.89
CA ASN A 204 -10.16 3.71 22.89
C ASN A 204 -11.16 4.80 22.51
N ILE A 205 -12.36 4.42 22.17
CA ILE A 205 -13.38 5.30 21.59
C ILE A 205 -14.62 5.24 22.46
N LEU A 206 -15.11 6.37 22.92
CA LEU A 206 -16.37 6.45 23.65
C LEU A 206 -17.50 6.00 22.72
N LEU A 207 -18.28 5.03 23.17
CA LEU A 207 -19.46 4.56 22.41
C LEU A 207 -20.60 5.56 22.57
N LEU A 208 -20.83 6.34 21.52
CA LEU A 208 -21.93 7.31 21.45
C LEU A 208 -23.27 6.59 21.16
N ASP A 209 -24.37 7.34 21.28
CA ASP A 209 -25.72 6.77 21.16
C ASP A 209 -25.99 6.15 19.78
N ILE A 210 -25.63 6.85 18.69
CA ILE A 210 -25.85 6.36 17.33
C ILE A 210 -25.13 5.05 17.07
N PRO A 211 -23.79 4.92 17.27
CA PRO A 211 -23.11 3.64 17.19
C PRO A 211 -23.70 2.56 18.12
N ALA A 212 -24.14 2.94 19.32
CA ALA A 212 -24.75 1.99 20.25
C ALA A 212 -26.09 1.43 19.71
N MET A 213 -26.94 2.28 19.12
CA MET A 213 -28.18 1.86 18.46
C MET A 213 -27.90 0.91 17.27
N ILE A 214 -26.87 1.20 16.50
CA ILE A 214 -26.49 0.34 15.36
C ILE A 214 -26.03 -1.04 15.86
N ILE A 215 -25.21 -1.11 16.90
CA ILE A 215 -24.80 -2.39 17.50
C ILE A 215 -26.03 -3.18 17.96
N GLU A 216 -26.98 -2.51 18.65
CA GLU A 216 -28.18 -3.16 19.16
C GLU A 216 -29.06 -3.70 18.02
N LYS A 217 -29.20 -2.96 16.91
CA LYS A 217 -29.94 -3.39 15.71
C LYS A 217 -29.42 -4.72 15.16
N TYR A 218 -28.11 -4.97 15.23
CA TYR A 218 -27.48 -6.19 14.69
C TYR A 218 -27.19 -7.26 15.74
N ARG A 219 -27.58 -7.05 17.00
CA ARG A 219 -27.38 -8.03 18.07
C ARG A 219 -28.04 -9.36 17.72
N GLY A 220 -27.27 -10.45 17.75
CA GLY A 220 -27.74 -11.80 17.43
C GLY A 220 -28.03 -12.06 15.94
N ARG A 221 -27.73 -11.09 15.05
CA ARG A 221 -27.96 -11.22 13.60
C ARG A 221 -26.65 -11.38 12.81
N THR A 222 -25.52 -11.24 13.47
CA THR A 222 -24.20 -11.33 12.86
C THR A 222 -23.62 -12.74 13.00
N LYS A 223 -22.73 -13.10 12.07
CA LYS A 223 -21.97 -14.35 12.11
C LYS A 223 -20.67 -14.17 12.87
N ASP A 224 -20.12 -15.26 13.38
CA ASP A 224 -18.77 -15.34 13.95
C ASP A 224 -18.51 -14.35 15.13
N GLY A 225 -19.55 -14.01 15.91
CA GLY A 225 -19.43 -13.13 17.06
C GLY A 225 -19.09 -11.67 16.73
N LYS A 226 -19.21 -11.26 15.47
CA LYS A 226 -18.97 -9.88 15.05
C LYS A 226 -20.07 -8.95 15.57
N LEU A 227 -19.73 -7.67 15.82
CA LEU A 227 -20.70 -6.66 16.21
C LEU A 227 -21.60 -6.22 15.04
N LEU A 228 -21.03 -6.14 13.83
CA LEU A 228 -21.70 -5.66 12.63
C LEU A 228 -21.56 -6.68 11.48
N PRO A 229 -22.49 -6.71 10.52
CA PRO A 229 -22.50 -7.67 9.41
C PRO A 229 -21.37 -7.49 8.39
#